data_60d9b9ec9400f30d3c4b15ee708ffa5e
#
_entry.id   60d9b9ec9400f30d3c4b15ee708ffa5e
#
_cell.length_a   1.000
_cell.length_b   1.000
_cell.length_c   1.000
_cell.angle_alpha   90.00
_cell.angle_beta   90.00
_cell.angle_gamma   90.00
#
_symmetry.space_group_name_H-M   'P 1'
#
loop_
_entity.id
_entity.type
_entity.pdbx_description
1 polymer ?
#
loop_
_entity_poly.entity_id
_entity_poly.type
_entity_poly.pdbx_seq_one_letter_code
_entity_poly.pdbx_strand_id
1 'polypeptide(L)'
;MNHYIKITDLPSVASAVQEAIALKSDPYKYRSLGAQKTLVMLFFNASLRTRLSTEKAAKHLGMDVIVLNVTDAWQLEFETGVVMNLDKSEHVKEAAQVISQYADILAVRAFPSLTDKDKDLSEWILNSFVTHATVPI
;
A
#
# COMPACT_ATOMS: atom_id res chain seq x y z
N MET A 1 -8.40 -7.12 11.43
CA MET A 1 -7.95 -5.89 10.79
C MET A 1 -8.55 -5.86 9.39
N ASN A 2 -9.10 -4.74 8.94
CA ASN A 2 -9.74 -4.68 7.64
C ASN A 2 -8.75 -4.13 6.61
N HIS A 3 -8.41 -4.96 5.61
CA HIS A 3 -7.65 -4.53 4.44
C HIS A 3 -8.61 -4.13 3.32
N TYR A 4 -8.18 -3.23 2.45
CA TYR A 4 -8.89 -2.87 1.22
C TYR A 4 -8.04 -3.28 0.02
N ILE A 5 -8.27 -4.49 -0.48
CA ILE A 5 -7.48 -5.11 -1.55
C ILE A 5 -8.26 -5.16 -2.86
N LYS A 6 -9.56 -5.35 -2.78
CA LYS A 6 -10.43 -5.50 -3.93
C LYS A 6 -11.79 -4.84 -3.71
N ILE A 7 -12.52 -4.60 -4.78
CA ILE A 7 -13.81 -3.90 -4.75
C ILE A 7 -14.85 -4.58 -3.84
N THR A 8 -14.75 -5.90 -3.66
CA THR A 8 -15.66 -6.66 -2.78
C THR A 8 -15.39 -6.45 -1.29
N ASP A 9 -14.30 -5.79 -0.92
CA ASP A 9 -14.01 -5.42 0.46
C ASP A 9 -14.81 -4.18 0.90
N LEU A 10 -15.41 -3.47 -0.07
CA LEU A 10 -16.33 -2.37 0.23
C LEU A 10 -17.70 -2.89 0.64
N PRO A 11 -18.29 -2.37 1.73
CA PRO A 11 -19.65 -2.72 2.12
C PRO A 11 -20.69 -2.33 1.05
N SER A 12 -20.45 -1.23 0.33
CA SER A 12 -21.30 -0.74 -0.75
C SER A 12 -20.51 0.12 -1.73
N VAL A 13 -20.44 -0.32 -2.96
CA VAL A 13 -19.81 0.44 -4.05
C VAL A 13 -20.56 1.75 -4.31
N ALA A 14 -21.90 1.70 -4.29
CA ALA A 14 -22.73 2.88 -4.50
C ALA A 14 -22.47 3.98 -3.45
N SER A 15 -22.35 3.60 -2.18
CA SER A 15 -22.02 4.53 -1.10
C SER A 15 -20.61 5.10 -1.25
N ALA A 16 -19.64 4.28 -1.64
CA ALA A 16 -18.27 4.74 -1.89
C ALA A 16 -18.21 5.76 -3.04
N VAL A 17 -18.97 5.55 -4.11
CA VAL A 17 -19.06 6.51 -5.23
C VAL A 17 -19.71 7.82 -4.77
N GLN A 18 -20.81 7.77 -4.00
CA GLN A 18 -21.45 8.97 -3.46
C GLN A 18 -20.49 9.77 -2.56
N GLU A 19 -19.71 9.07 -1.70
CA GLU A 19 -18.73 9.71 -0.84
C GLU A 19 -17.59 10.32 -1.66
N ALA A 20 -17.12 9.67 -2.71
CA ALA A 20 -16.11 10.22 -3.62
C ALA A 20 -16.61 11.50 -4.31
N ILE A 21 -17.89 11.56 -4.71
CA ILE A 21 -18.52 12.77 -5.29
C ILE A 21 -18.59 13.88 -4.24
N ALA A 22 -18.97 13.56 -3.01
CA ALA A 22 -19.03 14.53 -1.92
C ALA A 22 -17.63 15.10 -1.59
N LEU A 23 -16.60 14.25 -1.52
CA LEU A 23 -15.21 14.66 -1.31
C LEU A 23 -14.64 15.48 -2.46
N LYS A 24 -15.17 15.31 -3.69
CA LYS A 24 -14.77 16.16 -4.82
C LYS A 24 -15.24 17.61 -4.63
N SER A 25 -16.38 17.81 -3.98
CA SER A 25 -16.93 19.14 -3.69
C SER A 25 -16.33 19.76 -2.44
N ASP A 26 -16.02 18.94 -1.42
CA ASP A 26 -15.35 19.36 -0.19
C ASP A 26 -14.20 18.41 0.16
N PRO A 27 -13.02 18.62 -0.43
CA PRO A 27 -11.86 17.71 -0.27
C PRO A 27 -11.34 17.62 1.17
N TYR A 28 -11.65 18.59 2.01
CA TYR A 28 -11.16 18.66 3.39
C TYR A 28 -12.20 18.24 4.44
N LYS A 29 -13.37 17.77 4.01
CA LYS A 29 -14.48 17.34 4.89
C LYS A 29 -14.03 16.42 6.04
N TYR A 30 -13.08 15.54 5.79
CA TYR A 30 -12.61 14.56 6.76
C TYR A 30 -11.16 14.80 7.22
N ARG A 31 -10.68 16.03 7.15
CA ARG A 31 -9.29 16.36 7.48
C ARG A 31 -8.87 15.91 8.88
N SER A 32 -9.79 15.89 9.83
CA SER A 32 -9.50 15.46 11.21
C SER A 32 -9.30 13.96 11.36
N LEU A 33 -9.78 13.13 10.43
CA LEU A 33 -9.66 11.66 10.53
C LEU A 33 -8.25 11.17 10.39
N GLY A 34 -7.43 11.86 9.61
CA GLY A 34 -6.03 11.53 9.38
C GLY A 34 -5.05 12.30 10.28
N ALA A 35 -5.53 13.16 11.17
CA ALA A 35 -4.64 13.92 12.06
C ALA A 35 -3.76 12.99 12.90
N GLN A 36 -2.45 13.26 12.91
CA GLN A 36 -1.43 12.45 13.60
C GLN A 36 -1.30 11.00 13.08
N LYS A 37 -1.77 10.74 11.86
CA LYS A 37 -1.65 9.45 11.20
C LYS A 37 -0.71 9.53 10.01
N THR A 38 -0.01 8.44 9.75
CA THR A 38 0.95 8.32 8.66
C THR A 38 0.47 7.29 7.64
N LEU A 39 0.38 7.69 6.38
CA LEU A 39 0.28 6.79 5.24
C LEU A 39 1.68 6.49 4.71
N VAL A 40 2.09 5.22 4.73
CA VAL A 40 3.27 4.78 4.00
C VAL A 40 2.85 4.23 2.65
N MET A 41 3.46 4.72 1.57
CA MET A 41 3.20 4.29 0.20
C MET A 41 4.42 3.53 -0.32
N LEU A 42 4.23 2.27 -0.69
CA LEU A 42 5.28 1.39 -1.18
C LEU A 42 5.09 1.14 -2.68
N PHE A 43 6.07 1.54 -3.48
CA PHE A 43 6.05 1.42 -4.93
C PHE A 43 7.09 0.41 -5.42
N PHE A 44 6.63 -0.67 -6.06
CA PHE A 44 7.47 -1.62 -6.81
C PHE A 44 7.69 -1.20 -8.26
N ASN A 45 6.86 -0.28 -8.76
CA ASN A 45 6.94 0.24 -10.11
C ASN A 45 6.71 1.75 -10.10
N ALA A 46 7.40 2.46 -10.96
CA ALA A 46 7.23 3.89 -11.11
C ALA A 46 5.78 4.28 -11.43
N SER A 47 5.27 5.31 -10.79
CA SER A 47 3.93 5.83 -11.03
C SER A 47 3.82 7.29 -10.71
N LEU A 48 3.51 8.08 -11.73
CA LEU A 48 3.25 9.51 -11.56
C LEU A 48 1.84 9.74 -10.98
N ARG A 49 0.81 9.23 -11.65
CA ARG A 49 -0.58 9.53 -11.30
C ARG A 49 -0.97 8.97 -9.94
N THR A 50 -0.71 7.69 -9.68
CA THR A 50 -1.04 7.05 -8.40
C THR A 50 -0.34 7.76 -7.26
N ARG A 51 0.96 8.05 -7.42
CA ARG A 51 1.72 8.76 -6.37
C ARG A 51 1.10 10.11 -6.05
N LEU A 52 0.90 10.97 -7.04
CA LEU A 52 0.40 12.32 -6.82
C LEU A 52 -1.04 12.32 -6.27
N SER A 53 -1.92 11.45 -6.80
CA SER A 53 -3.32 11.42 -6.36
C SER A 53 -3.46 10.89 -4.95
N THR A 54 -2.77 9.81 -4.59
CA THR A 54 -2.85 9.22 -3.26
C THR A 54 -2.19 10.11 -2.22
N GLU A 55 -1.02 10.68 -2.52
CA GLU A 55 -0.35 11.63 -1.63
C GLU A 55 -1.23 12.86 -1.38
N LYS A 56 -1.85 13.40 -2.42
CA LYS A 56 -2.76 14.54 -2.28
C LYS A 56 -4.00 14.17 -1.44
N ALA A 57 -4.60 13.00 -1.68
CA ALA A 57 -5.76 12.53 -0.92
C ALA A 57 -5.43 12.37 0.57
N ALA A 58 -4.29 11.76 0.91
CA ALA A 58 -3.83 11.63 2.28
C ALA A 58 -3.65 12.99 2.97
N LYS A 59 -3.03 13.96 2.30
CA LYS A 59 -2.89 15.33 2.80
C LYS A 59 -4.23 16.05 3.00
N HIS A 60 -5.22 15.80 2.15
CA HIS A 60 -6.58 16.33 2.35
C HIS A 60 -7.23 15.75 3.60
N LEU A 61 -6.94 14.49 3.92
CA LEU A 61 -7.38 13.84 5.17
C LEU A 61 -6.57 14.27 6.40
N GLY A 62 -5.50 15.04 6.23
CA GLY A 62 -4.63 15.52 7.32
C GLY A 62 -3.55 14.53 7.73
N MET A 63 -3.26 13.52 6.91
CA MET A 63 -2.21 12.53 7.15
C MET A 63 -0.83 13.04 6.72
N ASP A 64 0.18 12.58 7.43
CA ASP A 64 1.55 12.60 6.94
C ASP A 64 1.76 11.48 5.90
N VAL A 65 2.71 11.67 4.98
CA VAL A 65 2.95 10.71 3.91
C VAL A 65 4.43 10.39 3.80
N ILE A 66 4.76 9.10 3.83
CA ILE A 66 6.09 8.57 3.54
C ILE A 66 6.00 7.76 2.25
N VAL A 67 6.92 8.02 1.32
CA VAL A 67 6.96 7.28 0.04
C VAL A 67 8.26 6.49 -0.05
N LEU A 68 8.13 5.18 -0.20
CA LEU A 68 9.24 4.25 -0.38
C LEU A 68 9.18 3.65 -1.79
N ASN A 69 10.32 3.58 -2.45
CA ASN A 69 10.45 2.87 -3.72
C ASN A 69 11.29 1.61 -3.51
N VAL A 70 10.74 0.47 -3.88
CA VAL A 70 11.51 -0.78 -3.97
C VAL A 70 12.31 -0.72 -5.25
N THR A 71 13.60 -0.51 -5.12
CA THR A 71 14.55 -0.34 -6.23
C THR A 71 15.67 -1.35 -6.11
N ASP A 72 16.59 -1.35 -7.05
CA ASP A 72 17.79 -2.20 -7.00
C ASP A 72 18.64 -1.94 -5.74
N ALA A 73 18.53 -0.78 -5.12
CA ALA A 73 19.22 -0.46 -3.88
C ALA A 73 18.53 -1.02 -2.62
N TRP A 74 17.27 -1.42 -2.72
CA TRP A 74 16.50 -2.04 -1.63
C TRP A 74 15.59 -3.13 -2.19
N GLN A 75 16.15 -4.31 -2.40
CA GLN A 75 15.44 -5.47 -2.91
C GLN A 75 14.93 -6.33 -1.75
N LEU A 76 13.72 -6.87 -1.92
CA LEU A 76 13.07 -7.73 -0.94
C LEU A 76 13.11 -9.19 -1.36
N GLU A 77 13.35 -10.06 -0.38
CA GLU A 77 13.17 -11.50 -0.52
C GLU A 77 11.74 -11.88 -0.12
N PHE A 78 11.08 -12.68 -0.93
CA PHE A 78 9.70 -13.09 -0.71
C PHE A 78 9.56 -14.59 -0.38
N GLU A 79 10.56 -15.40 -0.67
CA GLU A 79 10.48 -16.85 -0.46
C GLU A 79 10.73 -17.19 1.01
N THR A 80 9.81 -17.94 1.61
CA THR A 80 9.90 -18.33 3.02
C THR A 80 10.95 -19.43 3.22
N GLY A 81 11.78 -19.27 4.24
CA GLY A 81 12.74 -20.29 4.65
C GLY A 81 14.02 -20.38 3.80
N VAL A 82 14.21 -19.45 2.88
CA VAL A 82 15.47 -19.35 2.11
C VAL A 82 16.48 -18.47 2.84
N VAL A 83 17.76 -18.79 2.64
CA VAL A 83 18.84 -17.88 3.00
C VAL A 83 18.79 -16.70 2.03
N MET A 84 18.78 -15.45 2.55
CA MET A 84 18.79 -14.28 1.68
C MET A 84 19.98 -14.30 0.73
N ASN A 85 19.68 -14.08 -0.56
CA ASN A 85 20.72 -13.94 -1.56
C ASN A 85 21.46 -12.61 -1.38
N LEU A 86 22.69 -12.54 -1.84
CA LEU A 86 23.59 -11.39 -1.65
C LEU A 86 23.02 -10.05 -2.16
N ASP A 87 22.08 -10.09 -3.12
CA ASP A 87 21.44 -8.92 -3.73
C ASP A 87 20.15 -8.49 -3.02
N LYS A 88 19.67 -9.27 -2.04
CA LYS A 88 18.47 -8.94 -1.25
C LYS A 88 18.84 -8.27 0.06
N SER A 89 18.20 -7.14 0.33
CA SER A 89 18.47 -6.34 1.53
C SER A 89 17.72 -6.85 2.75
N GLU A 90 16.48 -7.31 2.56
CA GLU A 90 15.56 -7.71 3.62
C GLU A 90 14.57 -8.76 3.12
N HIS A 91 14.02 -9.56 4.03
CA HIS A 91 12.84 -10.38 3.75
C HIS A 91 11.56 -9.55 3.87
N VAL A 92 10.57 -9.82 3.02
CA VAL A 92 9.28 -9.10 3.03
C VAL A 92 8.59 -9.13 4.39
N LYS A 93 8.78 -10.20 5.17
CA LYS A 93 8.26 -10.34 6.53
C LYS A 93 8.80 -9.26 7.46
N GLU A 94 10.13 -9.10 7.50
CA GLU A 94 10.78 -8.07 8.30
C GLU A 94 10.40 -6.68 7.80
N ALA A 95 10.49 -6.45 6.50
CA ALA A 95 10.13 -5.16 5.89
C ALA A 95 8.70 -4.74 6.21
N ALA A 96 7.72 -5.64 6.06
CA ALA A 96 6.32 -5.34 6.38
C ALA A 96 6.11 -5.02 7.87
N GLN A 97 6.76 -5.75 8.77
CA GLN A 97 6.68 -5.52 10.20
C GLN A 97 7.35 -4.20 10.62
N VAL A 98 8.52 -3.89 10.07
CA VAL A 98 9.23 -2.63 10.34
C VAL A 98 8.41 -1.45 9.81
N ILE A 99 7.95 -1.48 8.56
CA ILE A 99 7.14 -0.40 7.99
C ILE A 99 5.88 -0.16 8.81
N SER A 100 5.27 -1.23 9.31
CA SER A 100 4.06 -1.14 10.16
C SER A 100 4.26 -0.40 11.47
N GLN A 101 5.52 -0.24 11.96
CA GLN A 101 5.79 0.55 13.16
C GLN A 101 5.76 2.06 12.88
N TYR A 102 5.88 2.45 11.62
CA TYR A 102 5.92 3.85 11.20
C TYR A 102 4.66 4.28 10.45
N ALA A 103 3.76 3.34 10.16
CA ALA A 103 2.55 3.55 9.40
C ALA A 103 1.29 3.29 10.24
N ASP A 104 0.25 4.08 10.01
CA ASP A 104 -1.12 3.75 10.41
C ASP A 104 -1.87 3.03 9.28
N ILE A 105 -1.46 3.29 8.03
CA ILE A 105 -1.98 2.65 6.81
C ILE A 105 -0.80 2.42 5.87
N LEU A 106 -0.75 1.26 5.24
CA LEU A 106 0.23 0.93 4.21
C LEU A 106 -0.48 0.81 2.85
N ALA A 107 -0.04 1.55 1.86
CA ALA A 107 -0.49 1.42 0.48
C ALA A 107 0.60 0.76 -0.37
N VAL A 108 0.30 -0.39 -0.95
CA VAL A 108 1.24 -1.16 -1.78
C VAL A 108 0.80 -1.09 -3.24
N ARG A 109 1.75 -0.76 -4.11
CA ARG A 109 1.55 -0.79 -5.55
C ARG A 109 2.60 -1.65 -6.22
N ALA A 110 2.14 -2.74 -6.82
CA ALA A 110 2.93 -3.63 -7.65
C ALA A 110 2.17 -3.93 -8.95
N PHE A 111 2.90 -4.14 -10.04
CA PHE A 111 2.37 -4.64 -11.29
C PHE A 111 2.64 -6.13 -11.45
N PRO A 112 1.82 -6.83 -12.26
CA PRO A 112 2.12 -8.19 -12.65
C PRO A 112 3.43 -8.25 -13.45
N SER A 113 4.14 -9.37 -13.34
CA SER A 113 5.38 -9.61 -14.07
C SER A 113 5.16 -9.81 -15.58
N LEU A 114 3.94 -10.28 -15.95
CA LEU A 114 3.54 -10.71 -17.29
C LEU A 114 4.33 -11.92 -17.83
N THR A 115 5.05 -12.62 -16.94
CA THR A 115 5.86 -13.80 -17.28
C THR A 115 5.34 -15.07 -16.65
N ASP A 116 4.66 -14.97 -15.50
CA ASP A 116 4.06 -16.08 -14.76
C ASP A 116 2.60 -15.73 -14.42
N LYS A 117 1.66 -16.26 -15.20
CA LYS A 117 0.24 -15.97 -15.08
C LYS A 117 -0.35 -16.36 -13.72
N ASP A 118 0.04 -17.51 -13.19
CA ASP A 118 -0.53 -18.02 -11.93
C ASP A 118 -0.01 -17.21 -10.75
N LYS A 119 1.26 -16.88 -10.76
CA LYS A 119 1.88 -16.00 -9.77
C LYS A 119 1.29 -14.60 -9.83
N ASP A 120 1.09 -14.05 -11.02
CA ASP A 120 0.51 -12.71 -11.21
C ASP A 120 -0.96 -12.67 -10.76
N LEU A 121 -1.76 -13.69 -11.09
CA LEU A 121 -3.16 -13.79 -10.65
C LEU A 121 -3.31 -13.96 -9.13
N SER A 122 -2.30 -14.51 -8.46
CA SER A 122 -2.29 -14.64 -7.01
C SER A 122 -2.00 -13.32 -6.28
N GLU A 123 -1.63 -12.24 -7.01
CA GLU A 123 -1.21 -10.96 -6.42
C GLU A 123 -0.18 -11.14 -5.30
N TRP A 124 0.78 -12.04 -5.51
CA TRP A 124 1.69 -12.57 -4.50
C TRP A 124 2.45 -11.49 -3.72
N ILE A 125 2.86 -10.40 -4.37
CA ILE A 125 3.53 -9.27 -3.68
C ILE A 125 2.58 -8.65 -2.66
N LEU A 126 1.36 -8.29 -3.09
CA LEU A 126 0.35 -7.68 -2.23
C LEU A 126 -0.02 -8.60 -1.07
N ASN A 127 -0.29 -9.87 -1.37
CA ASN A 127 -0.65 -10.88 -0.39
C ASN A 127 0.47 -11.15 0.62
N SER A 128 1.74 -11.05 0.22
CA SER A 128 2.87 -11.14 1.15
C SER A 128 2.84 -10.01 2.19
N PHE A 129 2.55 -8.78 1.76
CA PHE A 129 2.39 -7.67 2.71
C PHE A 129 1.16 -7.83 3.59
N VAL A 130 0.01 -8.24 3.03
CA VAL A 130 -1.22 -8.51 3.80
C VAL A 130 -0.98 -9.55 4.90
N THR A 131 -0.15 -10.56 4.62
CA THR A 131 0.17 -11.63 5.58
C THR A 131 1.03 -11.13 6.75
N HIS A 132 1.90 -10.16 6.53
CA HIS A 132 2.94 -9.80 7.49
C HIS A 132 2.78 -8.40 8.10
N ALA A 133 2.04 -7.50 7.48
CA ALA A 133 1.77 -6.18 8.03
C ALA A 133 0.85 -6.25 9.25
N THR A 134 1.08 -5.33 10.19
CA THR A 134 0.26 -5.17 11.41
C THR A 134 -0.66 -3.95 11.36
N VAL A 135 -0.69 -3.26 10.21
CA VAL A 135 -1.58 -2.13 9.90
C VAL A 135 -2.45 -2.45 8.69
N PRO A 136 -3.58 -1.73 8.47
CA PRO A 136 -4.40 -1.86 7.26
C PRO A 136 -3.61 -1.62 5.98
N ILE A 137 -3.94 -2.40 4.93
CA ILE A 137 -3.44 -2.23 3.57
C ILE A 137 -4.61 -1.90 2.66
#